data_2a142fdda27e2fbd5444a3ee1fec31a1
#
_entry.id   2a142fdda27e2fbd5444a3ee1fec31a1
#
_cell.length_a   1.000
_cell.length_b   1.000
_cell.length_c   1.000
_cell.angle_alpha   90.00
_cell.angle_beta   90.00
_cell.angle_gamma   90.00
#
_symmetry.space_group_name_H-M   'P 1'
#
loop_
_entity.id
_entity.type
_entity.pdbx_description
1 polymer ?
#
loop_
_entity_poly.entity_id
_entity_poly.type
_entity_poly.pdbx_seq_one_letter_code
_entity_poly.pdbx_strand_id
1 'polypeptide(L)'
;CHSHCAIYKVMGDCIMPREGVFTRVLKGGEIKAGDEITMLPLEKDRPFTAAVITLSDKGAAGEREDKSGPLIQEMLMKEGYDVIETLLLPDGEQPLKHQLMRLADQRQVNVIFTTGGTGFAERDVTPEATQAVCDRMAMGIADAIRQYSLSITGRAMLSRAVSGIRKKTLIVNLPGSPKAVKESLEYVLPHLGHGLGILRGTDGECGNS
;
A
#
# COMPACT_ATOMS: atom_id res chain seq x y z
N CYS A 1 21.25 -3.16 0.83
CA CYS A 1 22.20 -3.84 -0.09
C CYS A 1 22.49 -5.23 0.43
N HIS A 2 22.11 -6.28 -0.30
CA HIS A 2 22.41 -7.68 0.08
C HIS A 2 23.74 -8.19 -0.51
N SER A 3 24.40 -7.40 -1.36
CA SER A 3 25.72 -7.71 -1.92
C SER A 3 26.67 -6.53 -1.71
N HIS A 4 27.92 -6.84 -1.38
CA HIS A 4 28.99 -5.85 -1.22
C HIS A 4 29.25 -5.14 -2.55
N CYS A 5 28.64 -3.94 -2.72
CA CYS A 5 28.85 -3.11 -3.92
C CYS A 5 30.23 -2.43 -3.88
N ALA A 6 30.60 -1.74 -4.96
CA ALA A 6 31.86 -1.04 -5.07
C ALA A 6 32.10 -0.03 -3.93
N ILE A 7 31.04 0.66 -3.47
CA ILE A 7 31.11 1.62 -2.36
C ILE A 7 31.45 0.91 -1.05
N TYR A 8 30.79 -0.20 -0.74
CA TYR A 8 31.12 -1.00 0.46
C TYR A 8 32.56 -1.50 0.45
N LYS A 9 33.05 -1.94 -0.72
CA LYS A 9 34.43 -2.44 -0.86
C LYS A 9 35.49 -1.37 -0.58
N VAL A 10 35.21 -0.11 -0.89
CA VAL A 10 36.14 1.02 -0.70
C VAL A 10 36.03 1.60 0.71
N MET A 11 34.79 1.73 1.23
CA MET A 11 34.50 2.44 2.49
C MET A 11 34.47 1.51 3.71
N GLY A 12 34.41 0.17 3.50
CA GLY A 12 34.28 -0.81 4.59
C GLY A 12 32.88 -0.89 5.20
N ASP A 13 31.97 0.01 4.84
CA ASP A 13 30.58 0.08 5.30
C ASP A 13 29.68 0.67 4.22
N CYS A 14 28.37 0.43 4.33
CA CYS A 14 27.39 1.02 3.44
C CYS A 14 26.82 2.31 4.05
N ILE A 15 27.21 3.45 3.54
CA ILE A 15 26.72 4.75 3.99
C ILE A 15 25.28 5.07 3.53
N MET A 16 24.78 4.37 2.51
CA MET A 16 23.46 4.63 1.92
C MET A 16 22.28 4.60 2.92
N PRO A 17 22.24 3.68 3.90
CA PRO A 17 21.16 3.70 4.89
C PRO A 17 21.20 4.88 5.85
N ARG A 18 22.37 5.53 5.99
CA ARG A 18 22.57 6.64 6.95
C ARG A 18 22.64 8.01 6.29
N GLU A 19 23.29 8.08 5.12
CA GLU A 19 23.67 9.33 4.46
C GLU A 19 23.03 9.46 3.06
N GLY A 20 22.44 8.35 2.54
CA GLY A 20 21.87 8.31 1.19
C GLY A 20 20.40 8.68 1.17
N VAL A 21 19.99 9.49 0.19
CA VAL A 21 18.59 9.80 -0.12
C VAL A 21 18.26 9.18 -1.47
N PHE A 22 17.19 8.34 -1.49
CA PHE A 22 16.67 7.81 -2.74
C PHE A 22 15.70 8.80 -3.36
N THR A 23 15.95 9.17 -4.61
CA THR A 23 15.14 10.13 -5.35
C THR A 23 14.63 9.52 -6.65
N ARG A 24 13.47 10.00 -7.11
CA ARG A 24 12.98 9.74 -8.46
C ARG A 24 13.21 10.99 -9.30
N VAL A 25 13.93 10.86 -10.40
CA VAL A 25 14.16 11.97 -11.35
C VAL A 25 12.86 12.19 -12.12
N LEU A 26 12.23 13.34 -11.92
CA LEU A 26 11.01 13.73 -12.64
C LEU A 26 11.33 14.50 -13.91
N LYS A 27 12.41 15.30 -13.91
CA LYS A 27 12.90 16.05 -15.05
C LYS A 27 14.42 15.91 -15.07
N GLY A 28 14.97 15.52 -16.21
CA GLY A 28 16.42 15.38 -16.38
C GLY A 28 17.14 16.72 -16.29
N GLY A 29 18.42 16.67 -15.89
CA GLY A 29 19.30 17.83 -15.78
C GLY A 29 20.68 17.39 -15.32
N GLU A 30 21.64 18.31 -15.30
CA GLU A 30 22.96 18.09 -14.73
C GLU A 30 22.94 18.50 -13.26
N ILE A 31 23.54 17.68 -12.40
CA ILE A 31 23.79 17.99 -10.99
C ILE A 31 25.25 17.68 -10.66
N LYS A 32 25.86 18.50 -9.81
CA LYS A 32 27.24 18.32 -9.37
C LYS A 32 27.38 18.59 -7.90
N ALA A 33 28.50 18.16 -7.34
CA ALA A 33 28.82 18.42 -5.94
C ALA A 33 28.88 19.93 -5.68
N GLY A 34 28.17 20.38 -4.64
CA GLY A 34 28.05 21.79 -4.27
C GLY A 34 26.81 22.50 -4.80
N ASP A 35 25.99 21.86 -5.63
CA ASP A 35 24.71 22.42 -6.04
C ASP A 35 23.76 22.48 -4.83
N GLU A 36 22.98 23.55 -4.76
CA GLU A 36 21.99 23.75 -3.71
C GLU A 36 20.78 22.84 -3.91
N ILE A 37 20.34 22.17 -2.83
CA ILE A 37 19.12 21.34 -2.82
C ILE A 37 18.02 22.11 -2.10
N THR A 38 16.98 22.49 -2.83
CA THR A 38 15.80 23.14 -2.27
C THR A 38 14.65 22.15 -2.16
N MET A 39 14.06 21.99 -0.96
CA MET A 39 12.82 21.24 -0.77
C MET A 39 11.64 22.09 -1.22
N LEU A 40 10.95 21.63 -2.26
CA LEU A 40 9.71 22.26 -2.68
C LEU A 40 8.56 21.91 -1.71
N PRO A 41 7.60 22.83 -1.50
CA PRO A 41 6.38 22.52 -0.76
C PRO A 41 5.67 21.30 -1.37
N LEU A 42 4.98 20.52 -0.54
CA LEU A 42 4.14 19.44 -1.03
C LEU A 42 3.03 20.03 -1.90
N GLU A 43 3.03 19.68 -3.19
CA GLU A 43 1.95 20.07 -4.09
C GLU A 43 0.66 19.34 -3.69
N LYS A 44 -0.40 20.09 -3.41
CA LYS A 44 -1.71 19.51 -3.05
C LYS A 44 -2.25 18.59 -4.13
N ASP A 45 -2.03 18.94 -5.38
CA ASP A 45 -2.56 18.23 -6.56
C ASP A 45 -1.71 17.03 -7.01
N ARG A 46 -0.62 16.70 -6.28
CA ARG A 46 0.18 15.53 -6.59
C ARG A 46 -0.64 14.26 -6.39
N PRO A 47 -0.67 13.31 -7.35
CA PRO A 47 -1.35 12.03 -7.20
C PRO A 47 -0.99 11.31 -5.90
N PHE A 48 -1.95 10.63 -5.30
CA PHE A 48 -1.66 9.73 -4.20
C PHE A 48 -0.90 8.51 -4.72
N THR A 49 0.21 8.18 -4.07
CA THR A 49 0.96 6.96 -4.39
C THR A 49 0.30 5.75 -3.75
N ALA A 50 0.20 4.67 -4.51
CA ALA A 50 -0.39 3.42 -4.06
C ALA A 50 0.55 2.24 -4.28
N ALA A 51 0.39 1.19 -3.46
CA ALA A 51 0.97 -0.12 -3.70
C ALA A 51 -0.10 -1.20 -3.57
N VAL A 52 0.07 -2.30 -4.31
CA VAL A 52 -0.85 -3.44 -4.31
C VAL A 52 -0.10 -4.70 -3.93
N ILE A 53 -0.66 -5.49 -3.01
CA ILE A 53 -0.10 -6.79 -2.61
C ILE A 53 -1.18 -7.85 -2.77
N THR A 54 -0.95 -8.82 -3.66
CA THR A 54 -1.77 -10.02 -3.78
C THR A 54 -1.17 -11.15 -2.96
N LEU A 55 -1.97 -11.79 -2.13
CA LEU A 55 -1.62 -12.98 -1.35
C LEU A 55 -2.26 -14.20 -2.00
N SER A 56 -1.43 -15.13 -2.46
CA SER A 56 -1.87 -16.37 -3.09
C SER A 56 -0.71 -17.36 -3.25
N ASP A 57 -0.74 -18.48 -2.53
CA ASP A 57 0.23 -19.57 -2.71
C ASP A 57 0.27 -20.05 -4.15
N LYS A 58 -0.88 -20.32 -4.74
CA LYS A 58 -0.99 -20.79 -6.13
C LYS A 58 -0.53 -19.75 -7.15
N GLY A 59 -0.77 -18.46 -6.87
CA GLY A 59 -0.29 -17.38 -7.72
C GLY A 59 1.22 -17.26 -7.63
N ALA A 60 1.78 -17.25 -6.44
CA ALA A 60 3.22 -17.17 -6.20
C ALA A 60 3.99 -18.38 -6.78
N ALA A 61 3.36 -19.57 -6.79
CA ALA A 61 3.91 -20.78 -7.42
C ALA A 61 3.71 -20.80 -8.96
N GLY A 62 3.03 -19.81 -9.55
CA GLY A 62 2.73 -19.80 -10.99
C GLY A 62 1.65 -20.78 -11.44
N GLU A 63 0.94 -21.42 -10.51
CA GLU A 63 -0.13 -22.39 -10.78
C GLU A 63 -1.46 -21.73 -11.15
N ARG A 64 -1.63 -20.45 -10.81
CA ARG A 64 -2.82 -19.66 -11.09
C ARG A 64 -2.46 -18.21 -11.40
N GLU A 65 -3.07 -17.68 -12.45
CA GLU A 65 -2.95 -16.27 -12.80
C GLU A 65 -3.55 -15.36 -11.71
N ASP A 66 -2.82 -14.33 -11.31
CA ASP A 66 -3.36 -13.25 -10.48
C ASP A 66 -4.22 -12.31 -11.33
N LYS A 67 -5.52 -12.31 -11.06
CA LYS A 67 -6.50 -11.41 -11.71
C LYS A 67 -6.90 -10.25 -10.82
N SER A 68 -6.66 -10.35 -9.52
CA SER A 68 -7.08 -9.33 -8.54
C SER A 68 -6.09 -8.18 -8.46
N GLY A 69 -4.78 -8.46 -8.40
CA GLY A 69 -3.74 -7.44 -8.36
C GLY A 69 -3.77 -6.49 -9.57
N PRO A 70 -3.73 -7.00 -10.81
CA PRO A 70 -3.86 -6.17 -12.01
C PRO A 70 -5.16 -5.35 -12.06
N LEU A 71 -6.29 -5.92 -11.63
CA LEU A 71 -7.57 -5.21 -11.57
C LEU A 71 -7.52 -4.03 -10.58
N ILE A 72 -6.95 -4.24 -9.39
CA ILE A 72 -6.77 -3.16 -8.40
C ILE A 72 -5.91 -2.06 -9.01
N GLN A 73 -4.78 -2.41 -9.63
CA GLN A 73 -3.89 -1.46 -10.27
C GLN A 73 -4.61 -0.63 -11.34
N GLU A 74 -5.35 -1.28 -12.23
CA GLU A 74 -6.12 -0.60 -13.28
C GLU A 74 -7.11 0.41 -12.70
N MET A 75 -7.90 -0.03 -11.69
CA MET A 75 -8.89 0.83 -11.05
C MET A 75 -8.26 2.03 -10.34
N LEU A 76 -7.14 1.82 -9.63
CA LEU A 76 -6.40 2.90 -8.97
C LEU A 76 -5.86 3.92 -9.97
N MET A 77 -5.25 3.46 -11.06
CA MET A 77 -4.73 4.34 -12.11
C MET A 77 -5.85 5.15 -12.77
N LYS A 78 -7.02 4.56 -12.98
CA LYS A 78 -8.20 5.25 -13.51
C LYS A 78 -8.69 6.36 -12.59
N GLU A 79 -8.59 6.16 -11.28
CA GLU A 79 -8.94 7.16 -10.25
C GLU A 79 -7.78 8.15 -9.96
N GLY A 80 -6.73 8.15 -10.78
CA GLY A 80 -5.63 9.12 -10.69
C GLY A 80 -4.55 8.80 -9.65
N TYR A 81 -4.51 7.58 -9.11
CA TYR A 81 -3.42 7.16 -8.22
C TYR A 81 -2.16 6.80 -9.02
N ASP A 82 -0.98 7.12 -8.46
CA ASP A 82 0.32 6.66 -8.96
C ASP A 82 0.66 5.30 -8.30
N VAL A 83 0.39 4.20 -9.01
CA VAL A 83 0.68 2.85 -8.51
C VAL A 83 2.16 2.55 -8.71
N ILE A 84 2.94 2.70 -7.63
CA ILE A 84 4.40 2.61 -7.71
C ILE A 84 4.94 1.19 -7.56
N GLU A 85 4.14 0.27 -7.03
CA GLU A 85 4.58 -1.13 -6.85
C GLU A 85 3.40 -2.09 -6.74
N THR A 86 3.54 -3.25 -7.41
CA THR A 86 2.59 -4.37 -7.34
C THR A 86 3.38 -5.63 -6.98
N LEU A 87 2.93 -6.36 -5.96
CA LEU A 87 3.58 -7.56 -5.45
C LEU A 87 2.62 -8.75 -5.44
N LEU A 88 3.12 -9.92 -5.77
CA LEU A 88 2.45 -11.20 -5.59
C LEU A 88 3.26 -12.03 -4.60
N LEU A 89 2.69 -12.35 -3.45
CA LEU A 89 3.34 -13.06 -2.35
C LEU A 89 2.62 -14.40 -2.08
N PRO A 90 3.33 -15.41 -1.59
CA PRO A 90 2.69 -16.56 -0.98
C PRO A 90 1.94 -16.14 0.28
N ASP A 91 0.94 -16.94 0.67
CA ASP A 91 0.23 -16.72 1.93
C ASP A 91 1.22 -16.87 3.11
N GLY A 92 1.24 -15.90 4.00
CA GLY A 92 2.15 -15.91 5.16
C GLY A 92 2.25 -14.56 5.87
N GLU A 93 2.29 -14.62 7.19
CA GLU A 93 2.28 -13.42 8.03
C GLU A 93 3.58 -12.62 7.91
N GLN A 94 4.74 -13.28 8.00
CA GLN A 94 6.03 -12.59 8.04
C GLN A 94 6.42 -11.93 6.71
N PRO A 95 6.27 -12.60 5.53
CA PRO A 95 6.49 -11.95 4.25
C PRO A 95 5.62 -10.71 4.06
N LEU A 96 4.34 -10.80 4.43
CA LEU A 96 3.41 -9.68 4.33
C LEU A 96 3.80 -8.52 5.26
N LYS A 97 4.06 -8.78 6.54
CA LYS A 97 4.53 -7.76 7.50
C LYS A 97 5.75 -7.01 6.99
N HIS A 98 6.75 -7.74 6.49
CA HIS A 98 7.97 -7.13 5.94
C HIS A 98 7.66 -6.17 4.80
N GLN A 99 6.80 -6.57 3.85
CA GLN A 99 6.45 -5.71 2.72
C GLN A 99 5.58 -4.51 3.13
N LEU A 100 4.62 -4.70 4.04
CA LEU A 100 3.82 -3.60 4.57
C LEU A 100 4.69 -2.54 5.25
N MET A 101 5.62 -2.96 6.11
CA MET A 101 6.57 -2.05 6.76
C MET A 101 7.50 -1.37 5.75
N ARG A 102 8.04 -2.10 4.78
CA ARG A 102 8.91 -1.54 3.75
C ARG A 102 8.20 -0.49 2.91
N LEU A 103 6.99 -0.77 2.47
CA LEU A 103 6.20 0.16 1.66
C LEU A 103 5.78 1.41 2.45
N ALA A 104 5.41 1.24 3.72
CA ALA A 104 5.00 2.36 4.57
C ALA A 104 6.20 3.18 5.07
N ASP A 105 7.28 2.55 5.53
CA ASP A 105 8.37 3.22 6.22
C ASP A 105 9.45 3.75 5.29
N GLN A 106 9.77 2.99 4.22
CA GLN A 106 10.85 3.31 3.31
C GLN A 106 10.34 3.93 2.00
N ARG A 107 9.29 3.35 1.41
CA ARG A 107 8.68 3.87 0.18
C ARG A 107 7.68 5.00 0.44
N GLN A 108 7.17 5.09 1.67
CA GLN A 108 6.23 6.12 2.14
C GLN A 108 5.03 6.30 1.20
N VAL A 109 4.45 5.18 0.75
CA VAL A 109 3.25 5.22 -0.08
C VAL A 109 2.06 5.76 0.71
N ASN A 110 1.13 6.44 0.05
CA ASN A 110 -0.04 6.98 0.73
C ASN A 110 -1.05 5.89 1.10
N VAL A 111 -1.19 4.86 0.25
CA VAL A 111 -2.09 3.74 0.51
C VAL A 111 -1.52 2.41 0.02
N ILE A 112 -1.77 1.35 0.79
CA ILE A 112 -1.49 -0.03 0.41
C ILE A 112 -2.80 -0.80 0.39
N PHE A 113 -3.12 -1.41 -0.74
CA PHE A 113 -4.20 -2.37 -0.84
C PHE A 113 -3.64 -3.78 -0.83
N THR A 114 -4.17 -4.64 0.05
CA THR A 114 -3.89 -6.08 0.00
C THR A 114 -5.12 -6.81 -0.50
N THR A 115 -4.95 -7.92 -1.22
CA THR A 115 -6.04 -8.80 -1.65
C THR A 115 -5.70 -10.26 -1.41
N GLY A 116 -6.63 -11.03 -0.88
CA GLY A 116 -6.43 -12.43 -0.47
C GLY A 116 -6.11 -12.59 1.02
N GLY A 117 -6.21 -13.82 1.53
CA GLY A 117 -5.89 -14.18 2.91
C GLY A 117 -6.78 -13.54 3.98
N THR A 118 -8.05 -13.23 3.68
CA THR A 118 -9.00 -12.57 4.61
C THR A 118 -10.16 -13.45 5.07
N GLY A 119 -10.14 -14.75 4.76
CA GLY A 119 -11.18 -15.71 5.12
C GLY A 119 -10.88 -16.47 6.43
N PHE A 120 -11.37 -17.71 6.52
CA PHE A 120 -11.32 -18.55 7.73
C PHE A 120 -10.28 -19.68 7.65
N ALA A 121 -9.54 -19.82 6.54
CA ALA A 121 -8.49 -20.82 6.47
C ALA A 121 -7.32 -20.42 7.39
N GLU A 122 -6.61 -21.40 7.96
CA GLU A 122 -5.46 -21.16 8.85
C GLU A 122 -4.37 -20.29 8.19
N ARG A 123 -4.22 -20.40 6.87
CA ARG A 123 -3.28 -19.58 6.07
C ARG A 123 -3.77 -18.15 5.82
N ASP A 124 -5.05 -17.85 6.07
CA ASP A 124 -5.62 -16.51 5.88
C ASP A 124 -5.20 -15.60 7.04
N VAL A 125 -3.99 -15.07 6.97
CA VAL A 125 -3.34 -14.28 8.04
C VAL A 125 -3.18 -12.80 7.71
N THR A 126 -3.80 -12.34 6.62
CA THR A 126 -3.71 -10.95 6.18
C THR A 126 -4.21 -9.95 7.22
N PRO A 127 -5.33 -10.18 7.92
CA PRO A 127 -5.80 -9.27 8.97
C PRO A 127 -4.81 -9.18 10.14
N GLU A 128 -4.27 -10.29 10.59
CA GLU A 128 -3.32 -10.37 11.70
C GLU A 128 -2.01 -9.65 11.36
N ALA A 129 -1.47 -9.90 10.17
CA ALA A 129 -0.29 -9.21 9.66
C ALA A 129 -0.49 -7.70 9.59
N THR A 130 -1.66 -7.26 9.11
CA THR A 130 -2.01 -5.84 9.01
C THR A 130 -2.13 -5.19 10.38
N GLN A 131 -2.87 -5.81 11.31
CA GLN A 131 -3.02 -5.30 12.67
C GLN A 131 -1.67 -5.18 13.38
N ALA A 132 -0.79 -6.18 13.23
CA ALA A 132 0.51 -6.20 13.88
C ALA A 132 1.48 -5.08 13.44
N VAL A 133 1.28 -4.50 12.24
CA VAL A 133 2.17 -3.44 11.73
C VAL A 133 1.55 -2.04 11.80
N CYS A 134 0.24 -1.91 12.02
CA CYS A 134 -0.44 -0.63 12.12
C CYS A 134 -0.22 0.03 13.49
N ASP A 135 0.00 1.34 13.48
CA ASP A 135 0.08 2.14 14.72
C ASP A 135 -1.30 2.39 15.31
N ARG A 136 -2.31 2.44 14.46
CA ARG A 136 -3.73 2.62 14.82
C ARG A 136 -4.65 2.01 13.78
N MET A 137 -5.78 1.51 14.20
CA MET A 137 -6.78 0.93 13.31
C MET A 137 -7.73 1.99 12.76
N ALA A 138 -8.14 1.82 11.51
CA ALA A 138 -9.12 2.64 10.79
C ALA A 138 -10.27 1.76 10.29
N MET A 139 -10.92 1.04 11.23
CA MET A 139 -11.86 -0.05 10.92
C MET A 139 -13.05 0.38 10.07
N GLY A 140 -13.43 1.67 10.10
CA GLY A 140 -14.57 2.18 9.34
C GLY A 140 -14.52 1.87 7.84
N ILE A 141 -13.33 1.80 7.21
CA ILE A 141 -13.18 1.46 5.79
C ILE A 141 -13.50 -0.03 5.56
N ALA A 142 -12.91 -0.92 6.36
CA ALA A 142 -13.19 -2.36 6.27
C ALA A 142 -14.66 -2.69 6.59
N ASP A 143 -15.24 -1.97 7.55
CA ASP A 143 -16.66 -2.13 7.90
C ASP A 143 -17.57 -1.63 6.78
N ALA A 144 -17.27 -0.52 6.15
CA ALA A 144 -18.00 0.00 4.99
C ALA A 144 -17.97 -0.98 3.81
N ILE A 145 -16.80 -1.55 3.49
CA ILE A 145 -16.66 -2.62 2.48
C ILE A 145 -17.52 -3.82 2.84
N ARG A 146 -17.47 -4.27 4.08
CA ARG A 146 -18.22 -5.44 4.56
C ARG A 146 -19.72 -5.18 4.50
N GLN A 147 -20.18 -4.03 4.97
CA GLN A 147 -21.60 -3.64 4.95
C GLN A 147 -22.14 -3.55 3.51
N TYR A 148 -21.38 -2.90 2.61
CA TYR A 148 -21.76 -2.85 1.19
C TYR A 148 -21.80 -4.24 0.58
N SER A 149 -20.80 -5.08 0.83
CA SER A 149 -20.76 -6.45 0.33
C SER A 149 -21.90 -7.34 0.86
N LEU A 150 -22.39 -7.09 2.10
CA LEU A 150 -23.55 -7.77 2.68
C LEU A 150 -24.85 -7.49 1.89
N SER A 151 -24.98 -6.34 1.26
CA SER A 151 -26.13 -6.04 0.38
C SER A 151 -26.11 -6.87 -0.91
N ILE A 152 -24.95 -7.43 -1.27
CA ILE A 152 -24.76 -8.25 -2.48
C ILE A 152 -24.78 -9.74 -2.15
N THR A 153 -24.10 -10.13 -1.06
CA THR A 153 -24.01 -11.55 -0.64
C THR A 153 -23.87 -11.70 0.87
N GLY A 154 -24.66 -12.58 1.46
CA GLY A 154 -24.56 -12.91 2.88
C GLY A 154 -23.18 -13.48 3.30
N ARG A 155 -22.40 -14.03 2.36
CA ARG A 155 -21.05 -14.55 2.63
C ARG A 155 -20.06 -13.46 3.05
N ALA A 156 -20.37 -12.20 2.80
CA ALA A 156 -19.51 -11.07 3.21
C ALA A 156 -19.31 -11.00 4.73
N MET A 157 -20.23 -11.56 5.54
CA MET A 157 -20.07 -11.67 7.00
C MET A 157 -18.84 -12.49 7.43
N LEU A 158 -18.33 -13.35 6.55
CA LEU A 158 -17.16 -14.19 6.83
C LEU A 158 -15.83 -13.47 6.56
N SER A 159 -15.86 -12.22 6.08
CA SER A 159 -14.64 -11.44 5.86
C SER A 159 -14.09 -10.95 7.20
N ARG A 160 -12.83 -11.29 7.47
CA ARG A 160 -12.05 -10.79 8.61
C ARG A 160 -11.18 -9.58 8.26
N ALA A 161 -11.35 -9.04 7.03
CA ALA A 161 -10.61 -7.90 6.54
C ALA A 161 -10.61 -6.73 7.53
N VAL A 162 -9.47 -6.05 7.63
CA VAL A 162 -9.26 -4.87 8.46
C VAL A 162 -8.68 -3.72 7.65
N SER A 163 -8.69 -2.53 8.22
CA SER A 163 -7.96 -1.38 7.71
C SER A 163 -7.30 -0.63 8.87
N GLY A 164 -6.13 -0.07 8.60
CA GLY A 164 -5.35 0.62 9.62
C GLY A 164 -4.35 1.60 9.03
N ILE A 165 -3.66 2.31 9.88
CA ILE A 165 -2.71 3.35 9.53
C ILE A 165 -1.37 3.00 10.15
N ARG A 166 -0.31 3.01 9.31
CA ARG A 166 1.07 2.99 9.75
C ARG A 166 1.74 4.30 9.33
N LYS A 167 2.18 5.10 10.31
CA LYS A 167 2.70 6.46 10.09
C LYS A 167 1.72 7.31 9.26
N LYS A 168 2.05 7.56 8.00
CA LYS A 168 1.22 8.31 7.04
C LYS A 168 0.61 7.44 5.93
N THR A 169 0.74 6.12 6.04
CA THR A 169 0.23 5.15 5.06
C THR A 169 -1.05 4.51 5.55
N LEU A 170 -2.09 4.58 4.76
CA LEU A 170 -3.31 3.80 4.95
C LEU A 170 -3.10 2.39 4.40
N ILE A 171 -3.52 1.36 5.13
CA ILE A 171 -3.50 -0.05 4.71
C ILE A 171 -4.92 -0.57 4.71
N VAL A 172 -5.37 -1.14 3.59
CA VAL A 172 -6.74 -1.66 3.42
C VAL A 172 -6.69 -3.08 2.89
N ASN A 173 -7.33 -4.01 3.61
CA ASN A 173 -7.49 -5.38 3.13
C ASN A 173 -8.75 -5.49 2.27
N LEU A 174 -8.61 -6.02 1.07
CA LEU A 174 -9.69 -6.31 0.13
C LEU A 174 -10.00 -7.81 0.08
N PRO A 175 -11.20 -8.19 -0.38
CA PRO A 175 -11.52 -9.58 -0.68
C PRO A 175 -10.56 -10.19 -1.72
N GLY A 176 -10.47 -11.54 -1.76
CA GLY A 176 -9.58 -12.23 -2.69
C GLY A 176 -10.14 -12.38 -4.12
N SER A 177 -11.47 -12.31 -4.32
CA SER A 177 -12.05 -12.52 -5.66
C SER A 177 -12.07 -11.22 -6.47
N PRO A 178 -11.75 -11.26 -7.79
CA PRO A 178 -11.76 -10.07 -8.64
C PRO A 178 -13.10 -9.34 -8.64
N LYS A 179 -14.22 -10.08 -8.63
CA LYS A 179 -15.55 -9.48 -8.56
C LYS A 179 -15.74 -8.66 -7.29
N ALA A 180 -15.46 -9.26 -6.13
CA ALA A 180 -15.61 -8.58 -4.84
C ALA A 180 -14.59 -7.42 -4.66
N VAL A 181 -13.39 -7.56 -5.22
CA VAL A 181 -12.40 -6.46 -5.29
C VAL A 181 -12.99 -5.26 -6.03
N LYS A 182 -13.53 -5.49 -7.23
CA LYS A 182 -14.14 -4.43 -8.04
C LYS A 182 -15.25 -3.71 -7.28
N GLU A 183 -16.22 -4.48 -6.77
CA GLU A 183 -17.34 -3.95 -6.00
C GLU A 183 -16.89 -3.13 -4.77
N SER A 184 -15.88 -3.62 -4.05
CA SER A 184 -15.31 -2.94 -2.88
C SER A 184 -14.63 -1.62 -3.25
N LEU A 185 -13.82 -1.62 -4.31
CA LEU A 185 -13.09 -0.42 -4.75
C LEU A 185 -14.03 0.64 -5.33
N GLU A 186 -15.00 0.26 -6.16
CA GLU A 186 -16.02 1.18 -6.68
C GLU A 186 -16.75 1.90 -5.55
N TYR A 187 -16.94 1.23 -4.41
CA TYR A 187 -17.62 1.82 -3.26
C TYR A 187 -16.68 2.74 -2.44
N VAL A 188 -15.44 2.36 -2.17
CA VAL A 188 -14.60 3.11 -1.21
C VAL A 188 -13.70 4.15 -1.84
N LEU A 189 -13.19 3.95 -3.07
CA LEU A 189 -12.21 4.86 -3.68
C LEU A 189 -12.67 6.32 -3.73
N PRO A 190 -13.94 6.64 -4.07
CA PRO A 190 -14.39 8.03 -4.11
C PRO A 190 -14.30 8.77 -2.77
N HIS A 191 -14.21 8.02 -1.66
CA HIS A 191 -14.23 8.58 -0.31
C HIS A 191 -12.86 8.64 0.38
N LEU A 192 -11.83 7.98 -0.18
CA LEU A 192 -10.51 7.89 0.46
C LEU A 192 -9.68 9.16 0.35
N GLY A 193 -9.89 9.97 -0.69
CA GLY A 193 -9.06 11.14 -1.02
C GLY A 193 -8.89 12.09 0.17
N HIS A 194 -9.97 12.44 0.85
CA HIS A 194 -9.92 13.33 2.01
C HIS A 194 -9.07 12.76 3.16
N GLY A 195 -9.29 11.48 3.53
CA GLY A 195 -8.49 10.82 4.57
C GLY A 195 -7.01 10.72 4.22
N LEU A 196 -6.70 10.44 2.96
CA LEU A 196 -5.31 10.41 2.46
C LEU A 196 -4.68 11.81 2.44
N GLY A 197 -5.46 12.86 2.13
CA GLY A 197 -5.02 14.26 2.21
C GLY A 197 -4.65 14.67 3.63
N ILE A 198 -5.46 14.30 4.62
CA ILE A 198 -5.16 14.53 6.04
C ILE A 198 -3.87 13.78 6.44
N LEU A 199 -3.71 12.51 6.08
CA LEU A 199 -2.51 11.73 6.39
C LEU A 199 -1.24 12.31 5.73
N ARG A 200 -1.37 12.82 4.51
CA ARG A 200 -0.30 13.49 3.79
C ARG A 200 0.04 14.86 4.43
N GLY A 201 -0.94 15.52 5.04
CA GLY A 201 -0.84 16.88 5.57
C GLY A 201 -1.13 17.96 4.53
N THR A 202 -1.86 17.63 3.46
CA THR A 202 -2.32 18.57 2.41
C THR A 202 -3.70 19.10 2.67
N ASP A 203 -4.54 18.37 3.42
CA ASP A 203 -5.87 18.78 3.84
C ASP A 203 -5.85 19.21 5.32
N GLY A 204 -6.65 20.23 5.65
CA GLY A 204 -6.84 20.67 7.04
C GLY A 204 -7.64 19.66 7.86
N GLU A 205 -7.57 19.78 9.19
CA GLU A 205 -8.41 18.98 10.10
C GLU A 205 -9.90 19.21 9.82
N CYS A 206 -10.69 18.12 9.90
CA CYS A 206 -12.15 18.18 9.78
C CYS A 206 -12.75 19.00 10.95
N GLY A 207 -12.90 20.29 10.79
CA GLY A 207 -13.46 21.15 11.85
C GLY A 207 -13.77 22.59 11.42
N ASN A 208 -13.38 22.99 10.24
CA ASN A 208 -13.54 24.36 9.73
C ASN A 208 -14.18 24.40 8.33
N SER A 209 -15.22 23.61 8.08
CA SER A 209 -16.09 23.76 6.90
C SER A 209 -17.53 23.95 7.30
#